data_8db4c31a0a54b27bdbfff80ec380a142
#
_entry.id   8db4c31a0a54b27bdbfff80ec380a142
#
_cell.length_a   1.000
_cell.length_b   1.000
_cell.length_c   1.000
_cell.angle_alpha   90.00
_cell.angle_beta   90.00
_cell.angle_gamma   90.00
#
_symmetry.space_group_name_H-M   'P 1'
#
loop_
_entity.id
_entity.type
_entity.pdbx_description
1 polymer ?
#
loop_
_entity_poly.entity_id
_entity_poly.type
_entity_poly.pdbx_seq_one_letter_code
_entity_poly.pdbx_strand_id
1 'polypeptide(L)'
;MAARQQQQQGAPAQGKTYQFKLVLLGESAVGKSSLVMRFVKDHFDEYRESTIGAAFLAQTISLDDNTTVKFEIWDTAGQERYKSLAPMYYRNANCAVVVYDITQTASLEKAKAWVNELQRQADPNIVIALAGNKCDLESRRAVETETAQEYADEAGLLFFETSAKSAHNVTQLFTSIAKKMPLDQLADQSRNKTKGLNPRGVDLSRPTNPNQCAC
;
A
#
# COMPACT_ATOMS: atom_id res chain seq x y z
N MET A 1 -5.83 -55.87 26.15
CA MET A 1 -4.79 -54.95 25.64
C MET A 1 -5.43 -54.03 24.64
N ALA A 2 -5.74 -52.79 25.04
CA ALA A 2 -6.38 -51.80 24.19
C ALA A 2 -5.30 -50.79 23.75
N ALA A 3 -4.99 -50.77 22.47
CA ALA A 3 -4.07 -49.82 21.87
C ALA A 3 -4.72 -48.42 21.77
N ARG A 4 -4.18 -47.44 22.49
CA ARG A 4 -4.51 -46.03 22.38
C ARG A 4 -3.92 -45.49 21.06
N GLN A 5 -4.75 -45.21 20.09
CA GLN A 5 -4.38 -44.39 18.95
C GLN A 5 -4.29 -42.93 19.41
N GLN A 6 -3.08 -42.39 19.46
CA GLN A 6 -2.83 -40.94 19.60
C GLN A 6 -3.14 -40.26 18.26
N GLN A 7 -4.24 -39.54 18.23
CA GLN A 7 -4.51 -38.56 17.15
C GLN A 7 -3.49 -37.43 17.29
N GLN A 8 -2.55 -37.35 16.36
CA GLN A 8 -1.72 -36.18 16.15
C GLN A 8 -2.63 -35.04 15.65
N GLN A 9 -2.94 -34.13 16.54
CA GLN A 9 -3.54 -32.86 16.17
C GLN A 9 -2.49 -32.05 15.39
N GLY A 10 -2.70 -31.90 14.07
CA GLY A 10 -1.88 -31.05 13.22
C GLY A 10 -1.92 -29.63 13.75
N ALA A 11 -0.75 -29.00 13.90
CA ALA A 11 -0.65 -27.59 14.27
C ALA A 11 -1.42 -26.74 13.23
N PRO A 12 -2.15 -25.71 13.66
CA PRO A 12 -2.85 -24.84 12.73
C PRO A 12 -1.86 -24.21 11.76
N ALA A 13 -2.16 -24.28 10.47
CA ALA A 13 -1.35 -23.67 9.42
C ALA A 13 -1.23 -22.18 9.72
N GLN A 14 -0.01 -21.70 10.02
CA GLN A 14 0.24 -20.27 10.24
C GLN A 14 -0.01 -19.53 8.93
N GLY A 15 -1.07 -18.71 8.90
CA GLY A 15 -1.39 -17.86 7.77
C GLY A 15 -0.21 -16.93 7.42
N LYS A 16 -0.01 -16.66 6.13
CA LYS A 16 1.07 -15.80 5.65
C LYS A 16 0.62 -14.34 5.71
N THR A 17 1.43 -13.50 6.35
CA THR A 17 1.22 -12.04 6.35
C THR A 17 2.26 -11.37 5.45
N TYR A 18 1.77 -10.60 4.48
CA TYR A 18 2.59 -9.80 3.57
C TYR A 18 2.45 -8.32 3.96
N GLN A 19 3.56 -7.59 3.94
CA GLN A 19 3.60 -6.19 4.31
C GLN A 19 3.96 -5.34 3.11
N PHE A 20 3.16 -4.30 2.82
CA PHE A 20 3.34 -3.42 1.68
C PHE A 20 3.24 -1.95 2.09
N LYS A 21 4.17 -1.17 1.57
CA LYS A 21 4.11 0.29 1.66
C LYS A 21 3.16 0.83 0.58
N LEU A 22 2.15 1.57 1.02
CA LEU A 22 1.16 2.22 0.18
C LEU A 22 1.23 3.73 0.37
N VAL A 23 1.28 4.50 -0.71
CA VAL A 23 1.28 5.96 -0.67
C VAL A 23 0.02 6.51 -1.33
N LEU A 24 -0.59 7.54 -0.72
CA LEU A 24 -1.66 8.30 -1.36
C LEU A 24 -1.11 9.61 -1.91
N LEU A 25 -1.41 9.89 -3.18
CA LEU A 25 -1.01 11.09 -3.90
C LEU A 25 -2.25 11.74 -4.54
N GLY A 26 -2.16 13.02 -4.83
CA GLY A 26 -3.26 13.81 -5.40
C GLY A 26 -3.30 15.21 -4.80
N GLU A 27 -4.11 16.08 -5.40
CA GLU A 27 -4.25 17.47 -4.99
C GLU A 27 -4.82 17.63 -3.57
N SER A 28 -4.73 18.84 -3.03
CA SER A 28 -5.39 19.17 -1.76
C SER A 28 -6.92 19.05 -1.89
N ALA A 29 -7.58 18.66 -0.81
CA ALA A 29 -9.03 18.55 -0.70
C ALA A 29 -9.74 17.52 -1.61
N VAL A 30 -9.01 16.67 -2.37
CA VAL A 30 -9.63 15.55 -3.13
C VAL A 30 -10.12 14.41 -2.23
N GLY A 31 -9.73 14.40 -0.95
CA GLY A 31 -10.22 13.44 0.05
C GLY A 31 -9.31 12.24 0.31
N LYS A 32 -7.98 12.33 0.08
CA LYS A 32 -7.00 11.26 0.39
C LYS A 32 -7.13 10.78 1.84
N SER A 33 -6.99 11.69 2.78
CA SER A 33 -7.08 11.40 4.22
C SER A 33 -8.44 10.86 4.63
N SER A 34 -9.52 11.34 4.00
CA SER A 34 -10.87 10.84 4.23
C SER A 34 -11.03 9.39 3.77
N LEU A 35 -10.46 9.03 2.61
CA LEU A 35 -10.45 7.65 2.11
C LEU A 35 -9.69 6.71 3.06
N VAL A 36 -8.51 7.13 3.54
CA VAL A 36 -7.72 6.34 4.49
C VAL A 36 -8.45 6.16 5.81
N MET A 37 -9.06 7.24 6.35
CA MET A 37 -9.81 7.16 7.60
C MET A 37 -11.05 6.28 7.48
N ARG A 38 -11.74 6.34 6.33
CA ARG A 38 -12.85 5.43 6.05
C ARG A 38 -12.37 3.99 5.99
N PHE A 39 -11.25 3.72 5.32
CA PHE A 39 -10.71 2.37 5.21
C PHE A 39 -10.21 1.80 6.55
N VAL A 40 -9.49 2.61 7.34
CA VAL A 40 -8.81 2.14 8.57
C VAL A 40 -9.73 2.14 9.79
N LYS A 41 -10.64 3.12 9.89
CA LYS A 41 -11.47 3.36 11.10
C LYS A 41 -12.97 3.36 10.84
N ASP A 42 -13.38 3.13 9.58
CA ASP A 42 -14.77 3.29 9.13
C ASP A 42 -15.39 4.63 9.54
N HIS A 43 -14.57 5.70 9.50
CA HIS A 43 -14.94 7.03 9.95
C HIS A 43 -14.81 8.06 8.83
N PHE A 44 -15.75 9.01 8.77
CA PHE A 44 -15.73 10.17 7.88
C PHE A 44 -16.01 11.44 8.68
N ASP A 45 -15.20 12.46 8.42
CA ASP A 45 -15.36 13.79 8.99
C ASP A 45 -15.39 14.81 7.83
N GLU A 46 -16.48 15.56 7.75
CA GLU A 46 -16.71 16.55 6.69
C GLU A 46 -15.84 17.80 6.88
N TYR A 47 -15.47 18.10 8.13
CA TYR A 47 -14.70 19.30 8.49
C TYR A 47 -13.21 19.02 8.74
N ARG A 48 -12.73 17.89 8.20
CA ARG A 48 -11.33 17.50 8.41
C ARG A 48 -10.37 18.54 7.85
N GLU A 49 -9.42 18.96 8.69
CA GLU A 49 -8.34 19.85 8.29
C GLU A 49 -7.38 19.21 7.28
N SER A 50 -6.72 20.06 6.48
CA SER A 50 -5.73 19.60 5.50
C SER A 50 -4.53 18.95 6.18
N THR A 51 -4.07 17.83 5.63
CA THR A 51 -2.87 17.15 6.11
C THR A 51 -1.64 18.04 5.95
N ILE A 52 -0.82 18.12 7.00
CA ILE A 52 0.48 18.80 7.00
C ILE A 52 1.57 17.74 6.90
N GLY A 53 2.41 17.79 5.86
CA GLY A 53 3.45 16.79 5.62
C GLY A 53 2.89 15.44 5.20
N ALA A 54 2.94 14.44 6.04
CA ALA A 54 2.33 13.14 5.82
C ALA A 54 1.91 12.48 7.15
N ALA A 55 0.84 11.69 7.12
CA ALA A 55 0.42 10.84 8.22
C ALA A 55 0.72 9.37 7.90
N PHE A 56 1.14 8.62 8.92
CA PHE A 56 1.37 7.19 8.83
C PHE A 56 0.24 6.43 9.51
N LEU A 57 -0.36 5.47 8.81
CA LEU A 57 -1.38 4.57 9.32
C LEU A 57 -1.05 3.13 8.89
N ALA A 58 -1.64 2.16 9.58
CA ALA A 58 -1.52 0.76 9.18
C ALA A 58 -2.89 0.09 9.23
N GLN A 59 -3.15 -0.80 8.27
CA GLN A 59 -4.35 -1.60 8.22
C GLN A 59 -4.03 -2.99 7.66
N THR A 60 -4.64 -4.02 8.26
CA THR A 60 -4.51 -5.41 7.82
C THR A 60 -5.82 -5.88 7.24
N ILE A 61 -5.76 -6.53 6.08
CA ILE A 61 -6.89 -7.17 5.42
C ILE A 61 -6.58 -8.64 5.17
N SER A 62 -7.57 -9.51 5.33
CA SER A 62 -7.50 -10.91 4.94
C SER A 62 -8.01 -11.07 3.52
N LEU A 63 -7.22 -11.69 2.66
CA LEU A 63 -7.63 -12.03 1.29
C LEU A 63 -8.31 -13.39 1.23
N ASP A 64 -7.85 -14.32 2.07
CA ASP A 64 -8.38 -15.66 2.30
C ASP A 64 -8.01 -16.16 3.70
N ASP A 65 -8.33 -17.41 4.02
CA ASP A 65 -8.10 -18.02 5.34
C ASP A 65 -6.61 -18.09 5.75
N ASN A 66 -5.70 -18.06 4.76
CA ASN A 66 -4.27 -18.24 4.97
C ASN A 66 -3.43 -17.02 4.56
N THR A 67 -4.03 -16.00 3.94
CA THR A 67 -3.32 -14.86 3.36
C THR A 67 -3.83 -13.54 3.89
N THR A 68 -2.97 -12.83 4.59
CA THR A 68 -3.22 -11.48 5.09
C THR A 68 -2.26 -10.48 4.46
N VAL A 69 -2.76 -9.28 4.17
CA VAL A 69 -1.98 -8.16 3.68
C VAL A 69 -2.06 -7.02 4.68
N LYS A 70 -0.90 -6.58 5.16
CA LYS A 70 -0.75 -5.40 6.01
C LYS A 70 -0.25 -4.24 5.17
N PHE A 71 -1.07 -3.21 5.02
CA PHE A 71 -0.65 -1.96 4.41
C PHE A 71 -0.03 -1.01 5.43
N GLU A 72 1.13 -0.46 5.10
CA GLU A 72 1.75 0.70 5.72
C GLU A 72 1.43 1.92 4.86
N ILE A 73 0.46 2.71 5.32
CA ILE A 73 -0.18 3.75 4.54
C ILE A 73 0.45 5.10 4.84
N TRP A 74 0.98 5.76 3.82
CA TRP A 74 1.49 7.11 3.86
C TRP A 74 0.47 8.06 3.21
N ASP A 75 -0.33 8.71 4.04
CA ASP A 75 -1.29 9.73 3.62
C ASP A 75 -0.57 11.07 3.50
N THR A 76 -0.31 11.51 2.26
CA THR A 76 0.50 12.71 2.01
C THR A 76 -0.33 13.98 1.88
N ALA A 77 0.28 15.11 2.25
CA ALA A 77 -0.30 16.43 1.98
C ALA A 77 -0.43 16.67 0.47
N GLY A 78 -1.58 17.20 0.05
CA GLY A 78 -1.84 17.51 -1.37
C GLY A 78 -1.45 18.92 -1.79
N GLN A 79 -0.90 19.74 -0.89
CA GLN A 79 -0.53 21.12 -1.20
C GLN A 79 0.78 21.18 -2.00
N GLU A 80 0.85 22.03 -3.02
CA GLU A 80 2.01 22.19 -3.91
C GLU A 80 3.33 22.48 -3.17
N ARG A 81 3.28 23.19 -2.03
CA ARG A 81 4.47 23.46 -1.20
C ARG A 81 5.16 22.22 -0.66
N TYR A 82 4.47 21.09 -0.60
CA TYR A 82 5.03 19.82 -0.14
C TYR A 82 5.38 18.86 -1.28
N LYS A 83 5.20 19.28 -2.54
CA LYS A 83 5.45 18.43 -3.71
C LYS A 83 6.90 17.92 -3.77
N SER A 84 7.86 18.74 -3.37
CA SER A 84 9.28 18.35 -3.31
C SER A 84 9.59 17.21 -2.33
N LEU A 85 8.68 16.94 -1.38
CA LEU A 85 8.82 15.84 -0.43
C LEU A 85 8.23 14.52 -0.93
N ALA A 86 7.40 14.57 -1.98
CA ALA A 86 6.72 13.38 -2.49
C ALA A 86 7.67 12.23 -2.86
N PRO A 87 8.86 12.46 -3.46
CA PRO A 87 9.83 11.41 -3.74
C PRO A 87 10.26 10.62 -2.50
N MET A 88 10.31 11.25 -1.33
CA MET A 88 10.63 10.57 -0.07
C MET A 88 9.52 9.60 0.34
N TYR A 89 8.25 9.93 0.02
CA TYR A 89 7.12 9.11 0.40
C TYR A 89 6.91 7.95 -0.55
N TYR A 90 7.00 8.13 -1.88
CA TYR A 90 6.81 7.02 -2.82
C TYR A 90 8.07 6.18 -3.04
N ARG A 91 9.23 6.57 -2.53
CA ARG A 91 10.45 5.74 -2.57
C ARG A 91 10.19 4.40 -1.88
N ASN A 92 10.50 3.32 -2.60
CA ASN A 92 10.24 1.95 -2.15
C ASN A 92 8.75 1.65 -1.83
N ALA A 93 7.82 2.43 -2.37
CA ALA A 93 6.40 2.10 -2.27
C ALA A 93 6.10 0.91 -3.19
N ASN A 94 5.33 -0.04 -2.67
CA ASN A 94 4.87 -1.21 -3.43
C ASN A 94 3.61 -0.88 -4.23
N CYS A 95 2.79 0.03 -3.71
CA CYS A 95 1.58 0.48 -4.37
C CYS A 95 1.28 1.96 -4.07
N ALA A 96 0.52 2.58 -4.95
CA ALA A 96 0.08 3.95 -4.84
C ALA A 96 -1.41 4.08 -5.17
N VAL A 97 -2.10 4.96 -4.46
CA VAL A 97 -3.44 5.42 -4.80
C VAL A 97 -3.35 6.88 -5.20
N VAL A 98 -3.65 7.18 -6.46
CA VAL A 98 -3.71 8.54 -6.98
C VAL A 98 -5.16 8.97 -6.99
N VAL A 99 -5.47 10.00 -6.21
CA VAL A 99 -6.85 10.42 -5.93
C VAL A 99 -7.15 11.73 -6.65
N TYR A 100 -8.29 11.79 -7.34
CA TYR A 100 -8.89 13.00 -7.87
C TYR A 100 -10.33 13.17 -7.35
N ASP A 101 -10.91 14.34 -7.52
CA ASP A 101 -12.29 14.70 -7.16
C ASP A 101 -13.14 14.72 -8.43
N ILE A 102 -14.17 13.88 -8.53
CA ILE A 102 -15.04 13.81 -9.72
C ILE A 102 -15.72 15.15 -10.05
N THR A 103 -15.81 16.05 -9.08
CA THR A 103 -16.42 17.38 -9.25
C THR A 103 -15.46 18.44 -9.76
N GLN A 104 -14.17 18.09 -10.02
CA GLN A 104 -13.12 19.03 -10.40
C GLN A 104 -12.22 18.47 -11.51
N THR A 105 -12.43 18.91 -12.75
CA THR A 105 -11.63 18.46 -13.91
C THR A 105 -10.13 18.69 -13.71
N ALA A 106 -9.73 19.82 -13.11
CA ALA A 106 -8.33 20.14 -12.86
C ALA A 106 -7.64 19.12 -11.95
N SER A 107 -8.38 18.47 -11.03
CA SER A 107 -7.82 17.46 -10.13
C SER A 107 -7.46 16.16 -10.86
N LEU A 108 -8.21 15.80 -11.93
CA LEU A 108 -7.85 14.66 -12.78
C LEU A 108 -6.55 14.93 -13.56
N GLU A 109 -6.36 16.13 -14.10
CA GLU A 109 -5.12 16.48 -14.81
C GLU A 109 -3.90 16.43 -13.88
N LYS A 110 -4.06 16.85 -12.64
CA LYS A 110 -3.01 16.71 -11.62
C LYS A 110 -2.77 15.24 -11.22
N ALA A 111 -3.83 14.43 -11.16
CA ALA A 111 -3.71 13.00 -10.94
C ALA A 111 -2.94 12.31 -12.08
N LYS A 112 -3.20 12.66 -13.34
CA LYS A 112 -2.42 12.18 -14.49
C LYS A 112 -0.94 12.56 -14.38
N ALA A 113 -0.63 13.77 -13.92
CA ALA A 113 0.75 14.19 -13.68
C ALA A 113 1.44 13.33 -12.58
N TRP A 114 0.72 12.99 -11.50
CA TRP A 114 1.23 12.09 -10.47
C TRP A 114 1.47 10.66 -10.98
N VAL A 115 0.56 10.12 -11.79
CA VAL A 115 0.75 8.81 -12.43
C VAL A 115 2.02 8.81 -13.28
N ASN A 116 2.19 9.82 -14.15
CA ASN A 116 3.38 9.96 -14.99
C ASN A 116 4.68 10.06 -14.15
N GLU A 117 4.64 10.75 -13.01
CA GLU A 117 5.79 10.86 -12.10
C GLU A 117 6.11 9.52 -11.46
N LEU A 118 5.12 8.79 -10.96
CA LEU A 118 5.30 7.45 -10.39
C LEU A 118 5.88 6.46 -11.41
N GLN A 119 5.35 6.44 -12.63
CA GLN A 119 5.83 5.55 -13.69
C GLN A 119 7.28 5.82 -14.11
N ARG A 120 7.75 7.08 -13.93
CA ARG A 120 9.14 7.46 -14.26
C ARG A 120 10.12 7.30 -13.11
N GLN A 121 9.67 7.49 -11.86
CA GLN A 121 10.54 7.70 -10.71
C GLN A 121 10.40 6.64 -9.62
N ALA A 122 9.26 5.94 -9.54
CA ALA A 122 9.02 4.90 -8.55
C ALA A 122 9.55 3.53 -9.02
N ASP A 123 9.30 2.49 -8.23
CA ASP A 123 9.63 1.11 -8.62
C ASP A 123 8.89 0.74 -9.91
N PRO A 124 9.53 0.12 -10.91
CA PRO A 124 8.88 -0.29 -12.17
C PRO A 124 7.68 -1.23 -11.97
N ASN A 125 7.65 -1.96 -10.85
CA ASN A 125 6.58 -2.90 -10.52
C ASN A 125 5.51 -2.30 -9.58
N ILE A 126 5.55 -1.00 -9.35
CA ILE A 126 4.57 -0.34 -8.47
C ILE A 126 3.14 -0.55 -9.00
N VAL A 127 2.25 -1.04 -8.13
CA VAL A 127 0.82 -1.14 -8.46
C VAL A 127 0.17 0.22 -8.23
N ILE A 128 -0.39 0.82 -9.27
CA ILE A 128 -1.04 2.12 -9.18
C ILE A 128 -2.55 1.96 -9.36
N ALA A 129 -3.32 2.56 -8.46
CA ALA A 129 -4.76 2.71 -8.58
C ALA A 129 -5.14 4.18 -8.73
N LEU A 130 -5.99 4.50 -9.70
CA LEU A 130 -6.63 5.79 -9.87
C LEU A 130 -7.98 5.77 -9.16
N ALA A 131 -8.23 6.70 -8.25
CA ALA A 131 -9.46 6.78 -7.48
C ALA A 131 -10.18 8.11 -7.72
N GLY A 132 -11.33 8.07 -8.41
CA GLY A 132 -12.26 9.18 -8.55
C GLY A 132 -13.12 9.29 -7.29
N ASN A 133 -12.73 10.16 -6.36
CA ASN A 133 -13.41 10.27 -5.08
C ASN A 133 -14.58 11.27 -5.15
N LYS A 134 -15.45 11.19 -4.15
CA LYS A 134 -16.69 11.97 -3.98
C LYS A 134 -17.78 11.63 -5.00
N CYS A 135 -17.86 10.36 -5.43
CA CYS A 135 -18.91 9.91 -6.35
C CYS A 135 -20.34 10.06 -5.79
N ASP A 136 -20.48 10.29 -4.47
CA ASP A 136 -21.74 10.71 -3.84
C ASP A 136 -22.24 12.10 -4.31
N LEU A 137 -21.37 12.91 -4.89
CA LEU A 137 -21.69 14.23 -5.43
C LEU A 137 -22.00 14.20 -6.95
N GLU A 138 -22.72 13.18 -7.40
CA GLU A 138 -23.06 12.91 -8.80
C GLU A 138 -23.66 14.13 -9.52
N SER A 139 -24.55 14.87 -8.84
CA SER A 139 -25.17 16.09 -9.40
C SER A 139 -24.19 17.22 -9.70
N ARG A 140 -22.94 17.12 -9.20
CA ARG A 140 -21.86 18.09 -9.39
C ARG A 140 -20.71 17.52 -10.20
N ARG A 141 -20.90 16.36 -10.83
CA ARG A 141 -19.87 15.70 -11.65
C ARG A 141 -19.36 16.66 -12.74
N ALA A 142 -18.04 16.72 -12.85
CA ALA A 142 -17.32 17.47 -13.87
C ALA A 142 -16.31 16.59 -14.64
N VAL A 143 -16.11 15.35 -14.18
CA VAL A 143 -15.28 14.33 -14.82
C VAL A 143 -16.17 13.13 -15.12
N GLU A 144 -16.34 12.84 -16.40
CA GLU A 144 -17.07 11.64 -16.83
C GLU A 144 -16.30 10.36 -16.46
N THR A 145 -17.03 9.34 -16.00
CA THR A 145 -16.46 8.07 -15.59
C THR A 145 -15.67 7.41 -16.72
N GLU A 146 -16.24 7.42 -17.93
CA GLU A 146 -15.66 6.85 -19.13
C GLU A 146 -14.30 7.48 -19.46
N THR A 147 -14.18 8.80 -19.38
CA THR A 147 -12.91 9.51 -19.62
C THR A 147 -11.81 9.10 -18.65
N ALA A 148 -12.15 8.92 -17.38
CA ALA A 148 -11.17 8.49 -16.37
C ALA A 148 -10.83 7.00 -16.51
N GLN A 149 -11.82 6.15 -16.86
CA GLN A 149 -11.61 4.73 -17.11
C GLN A 149 -10.71 4.51 -18.34
N GLU A 150 -10.98 5.18 -19.46
CA GLU A 150 -10.15 5.09 -20.67
C GLU A 150 -8.69 5.45 -20.36
N TYR A 151 -8.46 6.54 -19.66
CA TYR A 151 -7.11 6.90 -19.23
C TYR A 151 -6.46 5.84 -18.34
N ALA A 152 -7.22 5.27 -17.39
CA ALA A 152 -6.69 4.24 -16.49
C ALA A 152 -6.33 2.96 -17.26
N ASP A 153 -7.13 2.55 -18.24
CA ASP A 153 -6.89 1.38 -19.09
C ASP A 153 -5.64 1.59 -19.95
N GLU A 154 -5.50 2.75 -20.60
CA GLU A 154 -4.32 3.11 -21.41
C GLU A 154 -3.04 3.14 -20.56
N ALA A 155 -3.11 3.63 -19.33
CA ALA A 155 -1.97 3.72 -18.42
C ALA A 155 -1.70 2.43 -17.62
N GLY A 156 -2.55 1.40 -17.75
CA GLY A 156 -2.42 0.12 -17.06
C GLY A 156 -2.71 0.18 -15.56
N LEU A 157 -3.62 1.06 -15.13
CA LEU A 157 -3.98 1.31 -13.74
C LEU A 157 -5.18 0.47 -13.29
N LEU A 158 -5.31 0.28 -11.98
CA LEU A 158 -6.62 -0.05 -11.40
C LEU A 158 -7.47 1.23 -11.33
N PHE A 159 -8.76 1.12 -11.65
CA PHE A 159 -9.67 2.28 -11.57
C PHE A 159 -10.87 2.00 -10.67
N PHE A 160 -11.20 2.98 -9.82
CA PHE A 160 -12.37 2.96 -8.96
C PHE A 160 -12.93 4.35 -8.78
N GLU A 161 -14.23 4.50 -8.92
CA GLU A 161 -14.93 5.63 -8.33
C GLU A 161 -15.31 5.30 -6.90
N THR A 162 -15.01 6.21 -5.98
CA THR A 162 -15.13 6.01 -4.54
C THR A 162 -15.85 7.17 -3.86
N SER A 163 -16.43 6.91 -2.71
CA SER A 163 -16.89 7.94 -1.79
C SER A 163 -16.43 7.61 -0.37
N ALA A 164 -15.58 8.45 0.19
CA ALA A 164 -15.24 8.36 1.60
C ALA A 164 -16.46 8.65 2.50
N LYS A 165 -17.41 9.47 2.03
CA LYS A 165 -18.64 9.83 2.78
C LYS A 165 -19.58 8.65 2.89
N SER A 166 -19.92 8.01 1.78
CA SER A 166 -20.85 6.87 1.75
C SER A 166 -20.19 5.51 1.92
N ALA A 167 -18.85 5.47 2.04
CA ALA A 167 -18.02 4.26 2.05
C ALA A 167 -18.02 3.47 0.72
N HIS A 168 -18.63 4.01 -0.34
CA HIS A 168 -18.74 3.33 -1.64
C HIS A 168 -17.34 3.00 -2.20
N ASN A 169 -17.15 1.73 -2.58
CA ASN A 169 -15.92 1.18 -3.18
C ASN A 169 -14.61 1.37 -2.39
N VAL A 170 -14.64 1.92 -1.16
CA VAL A 170 -13.40 2.18 -0.40
C VAL A 170 -12.68 0.88 -0.06
N THR A 171 -13.35 -0.07 0.57
CA THR A 171 -12.77 -1.39 0.89
C THR A 171 -12.40 -2.16 -0.37
N GLN A 172 -13.19 -2.05 -1.44
CA GLN A 172 -12.94 -2.73 -2.70
C GLN A 172 -11.68 -2.23 -3.39
N LEU A 173 -11.42 -0.92 -3.38
CA LEU A 173 -10.18 -0.31 -3.88
C LEU A 173 -8.95 -0.95 -3.23
N PHE A 174 -8.86 -0.94 -1.90
CA PHE A 174 -7.70 -1.47 -1.19
C PHE A 174 -7.57 -3.00 -1.31
N THR A 175 -8.69 -3.72 -1.32
CA THR A 175 -8.68 -5.18 -1.54
C THR A 175 -8.20 -5.54 -2.94
N SER A 176 -8.59 -4.78 -3.96
CA SER A 176 -8.15 -5.02 -5.34
C SER A 176 -6.66 -4.72 -5.52
N ILE A 177 -6.14 -3.69 -4.85
CA ILE A 177 -4.70 -3.43 -4.80
C ILE A 177 -3.98 -4.64 -4.16
N ALA A 178 -4.45 -5.12 -3.00
CA ALA A 178 -3.85 -6.25 -2.32
C ALA A 178 -3.82 -7.53 -3.18
N LYS A 179 -4.90 -7.81 -3.93
CA LYS A 179 -4.97 -8.95 -4.86
C LYS A 179 -4.04 -8.82 -6.07
N LYS A 180 -3.72 -7.58 -6.48
CA LYS A 180 -2.81 -7.32 -7.60
C LYS A 180 -1.33 -7.43 -7.20
N MET A 181 -1.03 -7.45 -5.89
CA MET A 181 0.35 -7.55 -5.41
C MET A 181 0.95 -8.92 -5.72
N PRO A 182 2.26 -9.00 -6.04
CA PRO A 182 2.95 -10.24 -6.40
C PRO A 182 3.27 -11.09 -5.15
N LEU A 183 2.24 -11.65 -4.51
CA LEU A 183 2.36 -12.38 -3.24
C LEU A 183 3.25 -13.62 -3.35
N ASP A 184 3.20 -14.34 -4.49
CA ASP A 184 3.96 -15.57 -4.71
C ASP A 184 5.48 -15.30 -4.79
N GLN A 185 5.89 -14.23 -5.45
CA GLN A 185 7.31 -13.86 -5.58
C GLN A 185 7.95 -13.52 -4.23
N LEU A 186 7.17 -12.93 -3.31
CA LEU A 186 7.63 -12.57 -1.97
C LEU A 186 7.70 -13.79 -1.03
N ALA A 187 6.86 -14.80 -1.25
CA ALA A 187 6.91 -16.06 -0.52
C ALA A 187 8.22 -16.82 -0.78
N ASP A 188 8.73 -16.78 -2.00
CA ASP A 188 9.97 -17.46 -2.39
C ASP A 188 11.23 -16.73 -1.91
N GLN A 189 11.21 -15.40 -1.85
CA GLN A 189 12.31 -14.60 -1.28
C GLN A 189 12.47 -14.84 0.22
N SER A 190 11.39 -15.04 0.96
CA SER A 190 11.42 -15.36 2.39
C SER A 190 12.03 -16.75 2.64
N ARG A 191 11.73 -17.73 1.78
CA ARG A 191 12.29 -19.10 1.88
C ARG A 191 13.79 -19.15 1.58
N ASN A 192 14.29 -18.31 0.68
CA ASN A 192 15.71 -18.27 0.32
C ASN A 192 16.56 -17.55 1.37
N LYS A 193 16.04 -16.57 2.10
CA LYS A 193 16.76 -15.91 3.20
C LYS A 193 17.02 -16.81 4.39
N THR A 194 16.15 -17.79 4.67
CA THR A 194 16.31 -18.74 5.77
C THR A 194 17.28 -19.88 5.43
N LYS A 195 17.52 -20.17 4.16
CA LYS A 195 18.50 -21.21 3.74
C LYS A 195 19.97 -20.76 3.78
N GLY A 196 20.23 -19.44 3.91
CA GLY A 196 21.60 -18.87 3.89
C GLY A 196 22.22 -18.64 5.27
N LEU A 197 21.50 -18.79 6.36
CA LEU A 197 22.02 -18.67 7.72
C LEU A 197 22.39 -20.04 8.27
N ASN A 198 23.54 -20.55 7.81
CA ASN A 198 24.27 -21.57 8.56
C ASN A 198 24.94 -20.86 9.76
N PRO A 199 24.52 -21.10 11.00
CA PRO A 199 25.23 -20.55 12.15
C PRO A 199 26.55 -21.35 12.29
N ARG A 200 27.58 -20.89 11.60
CA ARG A 200 28.95 -21.27 12.03
C ARG A 200 29.12 -20.59 13.38
N GLY A 201 28.94 -21.39 14.44
CA GLY A 201 29.26 -20.98 15.78
C GLY A 201 30.69 -20.48 15.81
N VAL A 202 30.87 -19.22 16.19
CA VAL A 202 32.18 -18.67 16.52
C VAL A 202 32.58 -19.31 17.82
N ASP A 203 33.54 -20.28 17.76
CA ASP A 203 34.13 -20.90 18.91
C ASP A 203 35.00 -19.90 19.65
N LEU A 204 34.49 -19.33 20.73
CA LEU A 204 35.15 -18.36 21.60
C LEU A 204 36.18 -19.00 22.55
N SER A 205 36.49 -20.29 22.42
CA SER A 205 37.40 -21.00 23.32
C SER A 205 38.88 -21.05 22.88
N ARG A 206 39.29 -20.36 21.81
CA ARG A 206 40.69 -20.24 21.45
C ARG A 206 41.37 -19.07 22.15
N PRO A 207 42.32 -19.26 23.07
CA PRO A 207 43.08 -18.16 23.65
C PRO A 207 43.99 -17.55 22.58
N THR A 208 43.83 -16.24 22.35
CA THR A 208 44.74 -15.45 21.49
C THR A 208 46.10 -15.32 22.16
N ASN A 209 47.12 -15.79 21.47
CA ASN A 209 48.52 -15.66 21.87
C ASN A 209 48.98 -14.18 21.75
N PRO A 210 49.51 -13.55 22.82
CA PRO A 210 49.76 -12.10 22.83
C PRO A 210 51.11 -11.65 22.23
N ASN A 211 51.72 -12.39 21.33
CA ASN A 211 53.03 -12.02 20.74
C ASN A 211 53.01 -12.19 19.23
N GLN A 212 52.52 -11.13 18.54
CA GLN A 212 52.94 -10.79 17.17
C GLN A 212 52.55 -9.33 16.89
N CYS A 213 53.34 -8.39 17.43
CA CYS A 213 53.56 -7.10 16.80
C CYS A 213 54.78 -7.28 15.88
N ALA A 214 54.58 -7.11 14.58
CA ALA A 214 55.69 -6.89 13.64
C ALA A 214 55.22 -5.84 12.61
N CYS A 215 55.88 -4.73 12.64
CA CYS A 215 56.12 -3.65 11.65
C CYS A 215 55.09 -3.44 10.52
#